data_b22ab42712748c86d512961407c941e3
#
_entry.id   b22ab42712748c86d512961407c941e3
#
_cell.length_a   1.000
_cell.length_b   1.000
_cell.length_c   1.000
_cell.angle_alpha   90.00
_cell.angle_beta   90.00
_cell.angle_gamma   90.00
#
_symmetry.space_group_name_H-M   'P 1'
#
loop_
_entity.id
_entity.type
_entity.pdbx_description
1 polymer ?
#
loop_
_entity_poly.entity_id
_entity_poly.type
_entity_poly.pdbx_seq_one_letter_code
_entity_poly.pdbx_strand_id
1 'polypeptide(L)'
;SSKPEDSNPNYTPNYEEPFNLPLAWRGRAGFRSGRSDDMEAIDELISAAQTFYDDARANENGRSRSWEHCYRVFRDARTDPSPDCDYLSLHLAFYLASWGMYRGSSFLLQKDYRVLVPIVEKILKSEYDCLFGVACADLREFEVQDRLEKLYKCIAKYFGPIRDEVAGRKVASSVSPVLITKILMGTLGCVPAYDRFFQDGVATYKVTTQEYSLESVLRLVDFYEEHNDRLEEARCGMQTDDLTYPQMKLLDMGFWQIGFEES
;
A
#
# COMPACT_ATOMS: atom_id res chain seq x y z
N SER A 1 0.12 1.10 63.20
CA SER A 1 -0.60 2.37 63.23
C SER A 1 -0.90 2.81 61.81
N SER A 2 -2.17 2.76 61.49
CA SER A 2 -3.03 3.47 60.50
C SER A 2 -2.83 3.19 59.02
N LYS A 3 -3.81 2.48 58.45
CA LYS A 3 -4.36 2.63 57.10
C LYS A 3 -4.84 4.08 56.87
N PRO A 4 -5.05 4.52 55.62
CA PRO A 4 -6.42 4.69 55.20
C PRO A 4 -6.75 4.01 53.87
N GLU A 5 -7.94 3.51 53.88
CA GLU A 5 -9.00 3.38 52.90
C GLU A 5 -9.13 4.61 51.99
N ASP A 6 -9.40 4.36 50.69
CA ASP A 6 -10.61 4.85 50.03
C ASP A 6 -10.81 4.14 48.69
N SER A 7 -11.72 3.21 48.68
CA SER A 7 -12.33 2.59 47.54
C SER A 7 -13.44 3.51 47.01
N ASN A 8 -13.36 3.98 45.78
CA ASN A 8 -14.50 4.58 45.10
C ASN A 8 -15.11 3.57 44.11
N PRO A 9 -16.31 3.03 44.42
CA PRO A 9 -16.98 2.00 43.63
C PRO A 9 -18.02 2.58 42.68
N ASN A 10 -17.64 3.47 41.74
CA ASN A 10 -18.55 3.91 40.66
C ASN A 10 -17.75 4.36 39.45
N TYR A 11 -17.12 3.40 38.76
CA TYR A 11 -16.73 3.58 37.38
C TYR A 11 -17.40 2.50 36.54
N THR A 12 -18.60 2.80 36.04
CA THR A 12 -19.24 2.07 34.94
C THR A 12 -18.73 2.65 33.63
N PRO A 13 -18.12 1.85 32.76
CA PRO A 13 -17.83 2.32 31.40
C PRO A 13 -19.16 2.33 30.64
N ASN A 14 -19.61 3.51 30.26
CA ASN A 14 -20.68 3.68 29.29
C ASN A 14 -20.19 3.18 27.93
N TYR A 15 -20.57 1.96 27.57
CA TYR A 15 -20.69 1.52 26.19
C TYR A 15 -22.11 1.92 25.79
N GLU A 16 -22.22 2.93 24.93
CA GLU A 16 -23.32 3.12 23.98
C GLU A 16 -23.27 4.53 23.44
N GLU A 17 -22.71 4.68 22.22
CA GLU A 17 -23.36 5.49 21.20
C GLU A 17 -22.91 4.98 19.84
N PRO A 18 -23.84 4.61 18.92
CA PRO A 18 -23.50 4.30 17.56
C PRO A 18 -23.08 5.60 16.88
N PHE A 19 -21.93 5.59 16.21
CA PHE A 19 -21.49 6.67 15.36
C PHE A 19 -22.54 6.93 14.28
N ASN A 20 -23.44 7.87 14.58
CA ASN A 20 -24.26 8.53 13.57
C ASN A 20 -23.33 9.36 12.69
N LEU A 21 -22.96 8.83 11.54
CA LEU A 21 -22.35 9.60 10.48
C LEU A 21 -23.33 10.71 10.05
N PRO A 22 -22.91 11.98 10.04
CA PRO A 22 -23.75 13.06 9.55
C PRO A 22 -24.13 12.83 8.09
N LEU A 23 -25.41 12.92 7.77
CA LEU A 23 -26.00 12.89 6.41
C LEU A 23 -25.53 14.07 5.50
N ALA A 24 -24.40 14.69 5.80
CA ALA A 24 -23.85 15.85 5.10
C ALA A 24 -22.83 15.52 4.00
N TRP A 25 -22.56 14.24 3.70
CA TRP A 25 -21.60 13.84 2.65
C TRP A 25 -22.24 13.58 1.27
N ARG A 26 -23.47 14.06 1.04
CA ARG A 26 -24.02 14.22 -0.30
C ARG A 26 -23.72 15.61 -0.86
N GLY A 27 -22.47 15.98 -1.00
CA GLY A 27 -22.09 17.27 -1.54
C GLY A 27 -20.63 17.27 -1.95
N ARG A 28 -20.38 16.90 -3.21
CA ARG A 28 -19.26 17.35 -4.03
C ARG A 28 -18.26 18.26 -3.31
N ALA A 29 -17.22 17.72 -2.74
CA ALA A 29 -15.93 18.36 -2.76
C ALA A 29 -15.27 17.98 -4.10
N GLY A 30 -15.81 18.49 -5.19
CA GLY A 30 -15.21 18.41 -6.51
C GLY A 30 -13.92 19.21 -6.44
N PHE A 31 -12.81 18.52 -6.56
CA PHE A 31 -11.59 19.10 -7.03
C PHE A 31 -11.88 19.68 -8.42
N ARG A 32 -12.10 20.99 -8.51
CA ARG A 32 -12.18 21.73 -9.78
C ARG A 32 -10.77 22.15 -10.16
N SER A 33 -9.95 21.21 -10.54
CA SER A 33 -8.95 21.41 -11.56
C SER A 33 -9.70 21.64 -12.88
N GLY A 34 -9.23 22.54 -13.71
CA GLY A 34 -9.89 22.76 -15.00
C GLY A 34 -9.77 21.50 -15.84
N ARG A 35 -10.76 21.17 -16.66
CA ARG A 35 -10.77 19.97 -17.54
C ARG A 35 -9.49 19.78 -18.37
N SER A 36 -8.74 20.86 -18.61
CA SER A 36 -7.43 20.85 -19.26
C SER A 36 -6.32 20.26 -18.36
N ASP A 37 -6.34 20.60 -17.06
CA ASP A 37 -5.30 20.18 -16.10
C ASP A 37 -5.45 18.70 -15.77
N ASP A 38 -6.69 18.18 -15.71
CA ASP A 38 -6.96 16.76 -15.52
C ASP A 38 -6.53 15.94 -16.75
N MET A 39 -6.74 16.48 -17.96
CA MET A 39 -6.30 15.84 -19.20
C MET A 39 -4.77 15.79 -19.31
N GLU A 40 -4.07 16.85 -18.88
CA GLU A 40 -2.62 16.87 -18.83
C GLU A 40 -2.08 15.85 -17.81
N ALA A 41 -2.66 15.79 -16.63
CA ALA A 41 -2.27 14.84 -15.60
C ALA A 41 -2.39 13.38 -16.06
N ILE A 42 -3.46 13.02 -16.79
CA ILE A 42 -3.65 11.66 -17.27
C ILE A 42 -2.69 11.30 -18.41
N ASP A 43 -2.40 12.23 -19.34
CA ASP A 43 -1.45 12.02 -20.42
C ASP A 43 -0.05 11.82 -19.87
N GLU A 44 0.37 12.62 -18.93
CA GLU A 44 1.65 12.52 -18.24
C GLU A 44 1.76 11.21 -17.45
N LEU A 45 0.72 10.85 -16.68
CA LEU A 45 0.71 9.60 -15.90
C LEU A 45 0.89 8.38 -16.81
N ILE A 46 0.16 8.30 -17.93
CA ILE A 46 0.25 7.19 -18.88
C ILE A 46 1.66 7.14 -19.50
N SER A 47 2.19 8.29 -19.93
CA SER A 47 3.54 8.39 -20.50
C SER A 47 4.61 7.97 -19.49
N ALA A 48 4.53 8.44 -18.26
CA ALA A 48 5.43 8.08 -17.17
C ALA A 48 5.37 6.59 -16.82
N ALA A 49 4.14 6.03 -16.72
CA ALA A 49 3.97 4.60 -16.49
C ALA A 49 4.56 3.75 -17.63
N GLN A 50 4.40 4.19 -18.89
CA GLN A 50 5.02 3.53 -20.04
C GLN A 50 6.55 3.59 -19.97
N THR A 51 7.12 4.75 -19.62
CA THR A 51 8.57 4.91 -19.44
C THR A 51 9.10 3.94 -18.37
N PHE A 52 8.44 3.88 -17.20
CA PHE A 52 8.81 2.93 -16.15
C PHE A 52 8.74 1.47 -16.63
N TYR A 53 7.70 1.11 -17.37
CA TYR A 53 7.51 -0.23 -17.90
C TYR A 53 8.60 -0.59 -18.92
N ASP A 54 8.90 0.32 -19.86
CA ASP A 54 9.90 0.10 -20.90
C ASP A 54 11.29 -0.04 -20.31
N ASP A 55 11.66 0.79 -19.32
CA ASP A 55 12.93 0.67 -18.59
C ASP A 55 13.06 -0.67 -17.87
N ALA A 56 11.96 -1.14 -17.27
CA ALA A 56 11.92 -2.45 -16.62
C ALA A 56 12.09 -3.60 -17.65
N ARG A 57 11.59 -3.45 -18.86
CA ARG A 57 11.77 -4.44 -19.95
C ARG A 57 13.15 -4.39 -20.57
N ALA A 58 13.72 -3.19 -20.76
CA ALA A 58 15.04 -3.00 -21.35
C ALA A 58 16.18 -3.59 -20.49
N ASN A 59 15.97 -3.71 -19.17
CA ASN A 59 16.96 -4.24 -18.24
C ASN A 59 16.46 -5.50 -17.53
N GLU A 60 16.75 -6.67 -18.05
CA GLU A 60 16.35 -7.95 -17.49
C GLU A 60 16.83 -8.18 -16.04
N ASN A 61 17.93 -7.55 -15.66
CA ASN A 61 18.51 -7.64 -14.32
C ASN A 61 18.24 -6.37 -13.48
N GLY A 62 17.34 -5.50 -13.94
CA GLY A 62 16.99 -4.26 -13.28
C GLY A 62 16.16 -4.50 -12.00
N ARG A 63 16.38 -3.63 -11.00
CA ARG A 63 15.67 -3.71 -9.70
C ARG A 63 14.14 -3.65 -9.84
N SER A 64 13.64 -2.98 -10.89
CA SER A 64 12.21 -2.79 -11.14
C SER A 64 11.47 -4.12 -11.29
N ARG A 65 12.14 -5.15 -11.80
CA ARG A 65 11.59 -6.50 -11.97
C ARG A 65 11.38 -7.26 -10.67
N SER A 66 11.99 -6.80 -9.57
CA SER A 66 11.84 -7.44 -8.26
C SER A 66 10.38 -7.44 -7.77
N TRP A 67 9.61 -6.41 -8.16
CA TRP A 67 8.17 -6.38 -7.88
C TRP A 67 7.42 -7.50 -8.61
N GLU A 68 7.66 -7.69 -9.90
CA GLU A 68 7.01 -8.76 -10.68
C GLU A 68 7.29 -10.15 -10.11
N HIS A 69 8.55 -10.41 -9.75
CA HIS A 69 8.93 -11.68 -9.12
C HIS A 69 8.21 -11.88 -7.80
N CYS A 70 8.16 -10.86 -6.95
CA CYS A 70 7.47 -10.92 -5.67
C CYS A 70 5.95 -11.14 -5.88
N TYR A 71 5.30 -10.30 -6.68
CA TYR A 71 3.86 -10.36 -6.90
C TYR A 71 3.43 -11.72 -7.52
N ARG A 72 4.22 -12.25 -8.48
CA ARG A 72 3.96 -13.53 -9.13
C ARG A 72 3.97 -14.70 -8.13
N VAL A 73 4.98 -14.80 -7.28
CA VAL A 73 5.05 -15.91 -6.30
C VAL A 73 3.93 -15.81 -5.27
N PHE A 74 3.49 -14.60 -4.90
CA PHE A 74 2.32 -14.42 -4.03
C PHE A 74 1.00 -14.75 -4.74
N ARG A 75 0.86 -14.47 -6.04
CA ARG A 75 -0.27 -14.92 -6.85
C ARG A 75 -0.37 -16.45 -6.85
N ASP A 76 0.73 -17.11 -7.18
CA ASP A 76 0.77 -18.56 -7.32
C ASP A 76 0.52 -19.27 -5.97
N ALA A 77 1.04 -18.69 -4.88
CA ALA A 77 0.84 -19.20 -3.52
C ALA A 77 -0.63 -19.19 -3.06
N ARG A 78 -1.50 -18.34 -3.63
CA ARG A 78 -2.93 -18.30 -3.25
C ARG A 78 -3.72 -19.52 -3.68
N THR A 79 -3.24 -20.23 -4.69
CA THR A 79 -3.85 -21.48 -5.18
C THR A 79 -3.12 -22.72 -4.66
N ASP A 80 -2.01 -22.55 -3.96
CA ASP A 80 -1.25 -23.64 -3.36
C ASP A 80 -1.86 -24.01 -2.00
N PRO A 81 -2.26 -25.27 -1.76
CA PRO A 81 -2.79 -25.70 -0.48
C PRO A 81 -1.75 -25.70 0.66
N SER A 82 -0.46 -25.62 0.34
CA SER A 82 0.64 -25.62 1.32
C SER A 82 1.77 -24.68 0.88
N PRO A 83 1.53 -23.36 0.83
CA PRO A 83 2.50 -22.39 0.35
C PRO A 83 3.74 -22.35 1.25
N ASP A 84 4.91 -22.28 0.64
CA ASP A 84 6.19 -22.15 1.35
C ASP A 84 6.38 -20.68 1.81
N CYS A 85 5.97 -20.38 3.03
CA CYS A 85 6.07 -19.03 3.61
C CYS A 85 7.52 -18.57 3.81
N ASP A 86 8.49 -19.47 3.97
CA ASP A 86 9.92 -19.13 4.05
C ASP A 86 10.42 -18.63 2.68
N TYR A 87 10.12 -19.35 1.61
CA TYR A 87 10.41 -18.95 0.23
C TYR A 87 9.74 -17.63 -0.16
N LEU A 88 8.46 -17.46 0.15
CA LEU A 88 7.73 -16.21 -0.11
C LEU A 88 8.32 -15.03 0.66
N SER A 89 8.75 -15.26 1.89
CA SER A 89 9.40 -14.23 2.72
C SER A 89 10.73 -13.78 2.14
N LEU A 90 11.50 -14.69 1.54
CA LEU A 90 12.74 -14.36 0.84
C LEU A 90 12.47 -13.45 -0.39
N HIS A 91 11.44 -13.75 -1.18
CA HIS A 91 11.03 -12.92 -2.31
C HIS A 91 10.56 -11.54 -1.87
N LEU A 92 9.76 -11.46 -0.80
CA LEU A 92 9.32 -10.18 -0.23
C LEU A 92 10.51 -9.37 0.29
N ALA A 93 11.46 -10.02 1.00
CA ALA A 93 12.67 -9.35 1.48
C ALA A 93 13.53 -8.80 0.33
N PHE A 94 13.71 -9.56 -0.74
CA PHE A 94 14.45 -9.12 -1.92
C PHE A 94 13.77 -7.91 -2.59
N TYR A 95 12.45 -7.95 -2.77
CA TYR A 95 11.69 -6.80 -3.26
C TYR A 95 11.87 -5.58 -2.37
N LEU A 96 11.67 -5.72 -1.05
CA LEU A 96 11.83 -4.63 -0.09
C LEU A 96 13.26 -4.05 -0.10
N ALA A 97 14.28 -4.90 -0.24
CA ALA A 97 15.68 -4.49 -0.34
C ALA A 97 15.95 -3.71 -1.63
N SER A 98 15.45 -4.20 -2.77
CA SER A 98 15.55 -3.54 -4.08
C SER A 98 14.95 -2.12 -4.07
N TRP A 99 13.92 -1.92 -3.24
CA TRP A 99 13.21 -0.64 -3.08
C TRP A 99 13.57 0.11 -1.78
N GLY A 100 14.75 -0.17 -1.24
CA GLY A 100 15.40 0.65 -0.24
C GLY A 100 14.91 0.46 1.19
N MET A 101 14.18 -0.61 1.50
CA MET A 101 13.72 -0.88 2.87
C MET A 101 14.81 -1.50 3.77
N TYR A 102 15.94 -1.92 3.20
CA TYR A 102 17.11 -2.44 3.91
C TYR A 102 18.30 -1.47 3.80
N ARG A 103 18.08 -0.18 4.12
CA ARG A 103 19.15 0.83 4.09
C ARG A 103 18.98 1.86 5.21
N GLY A 104 20.07 2.60 5.45
CA GLY A 104 20.08 3.70 6.41
C GLY A 104 19.72 3.26 7.83
N SER A 105 18.77 3.91 8.45
CA SER A 105 18.28 3.62 9.81
C SER A 105 17.15 2.59 9.87
N SER A 106 16.88 1.88 8.78
CA SER A 106 15.84 0.85 8.77
C SER A 106 16.15 -0.27 9.75
N PHE A 107 15.22 -0.59 10.63
CA PHE A 107 15.35 -1.71 11.58
C PHE A 107 15.46 -3.07 10.87
N LEU A 108 14.93 -3.21 9.65
CA LEU A 108 15.04 -4.43 8.85
C LEU A 108 16.50 -4.77 8.51
N LEU A 109 17.40 -3.76 8.45
CA LEU A 109 18.82 -3.99 8.20
C LEU A 109 19.49 -4.86 9.28
N GLN A 110 18.91 -4.92 10.48
CA GLN A 110 19.40 -5.70 11.62
C GLN A 110 18.65 -7.02 11.80
N LYS A 111 17.79 -7.40 10.82
CA LYS A 111 16.96 -8.60 10.90
C LYS A 111 17.17 -9.49 9.68
N ASP A 112 17.07 -10.79 9.91
CA ASP A 112 16.97 -11.80 8.86
C ASP A 112 15.61 -11.67 8.14
N TYR A 113 15.52 -12.11 6.87
CA TYR A 113 14.28 -12.09 6.10
C TYR A 113 13.13 -12.87 6.77
N ARG A 114 13.44 -13.83 7.63
CA ARG A 114 12.44 -14.61 8.40
C ARG A 114 11.58 -13.75 9.33
N VAL A 115 12.00 -12.53 9.61
CA VAL A 115 11.14 -11.55 10.31
C VAL A 115 9.84 -11.28 9.54
N LEU A 116 9.80 -11.57 8.25
CA LEU A 116 8.62 -11.38 7.40
C LEU A 116 7.64 -12.58 7.43
N VAL A 117 8.08 -13.78 7.85
CA VAL A 117 7.26 -15.01 7.80
C VAL A 117 5.89 -14.84 8.46
N PRO A 118 5.75 -14.28 9.68
CA PRO A 118 4.42 -14.13 10.30
C PRO A 118 3.49 -13.17 9.53
N ILE A 119 4.06 -12.20 8.81
CA ILE A 119 3.29 -11.29 7.96
C ILE A 119 2.87 -11.98 6.67
N VAL A 120 3.74 -12.79 6.06
CA VAL A 120 3.41 -13.61 4.89
C VAL A 120 2.28 -14.58 5.20
N GLU A 121 2.37 -15.33 6.33
CA GLU A 121 1.30 -16.21 6.80
C GLU A 121 -0.03 -15.45 7.03
N LYS A 122 0.04 -14.20 7.50
CA LYS A 122 -1.15 -13.38 7.69
C LYS A 122 -1.76 -12.94 6.36
N ILE A 123 -0.94 -12.48 5.41
CA ILE A 123 -1.37 -12.01 4.09
C ILE A 123 -2.03 -13.14 3.28
N LEU A 124 -1.57 -14.38 3.42
CA LEU A 124 -2.10 -15.54 2.70
C LEU A 124 -3.41 -16.10 3.28
N LYS A 125 -3.94 -15.53 4.37
CA LYS A 125 -5.25 -15.96 4.88
C LYS A 125 -6.35 -15.56 3.89
N SER A 126 -7.29 -16.47 3.65
CA SER A 126 -8.39 -16.28 2.71
C SER A 126 -9.25 -15.04 2.99
N GLU A 127 -9.28 -14.56 4.24
CA GLU A 127 -9.95 -13.30 4.58
C GLU A 127 -9.39 -12.08 3.84
N TYR A 128 -8.18 -12.15 3.24
CA TYR A 128 -7.51 -11.09 2.49
C TYR A 128 -7.42 -11.37 0.99
N ASP A 129 -8.04 -12.44 0.49
CA ASP A 129 -8.03 -12.75 -0.95
C ASP A 129 -8.71 -11.66 -1.78
N CYS A 130 -9.73 -11.00 -1.22
CA CYS A 130 -10.40 -9.86 -1.85
C CYS A 130 -9.49 -8.65 -2.12
N LEU A 131 -8.32 -8.58 -1.48
CA LEU A 131 -7.35 -7.51 -1.69
C LEU A 131 -6.36 -7.81 -2.82
N PHE A 132 -6.25 -9.07 -3.26
CA PHE A 132 -5.27 -9.46 -4.27
C PHE A 132 -5.67 -8.95 -5.66
N GLY A 133 -4.89 -8.01 -6.20
CA GLY A 133 -5.17 -7.40 -7.50
C GLY A 133 -6.53 -6.69 -7.57
N VAL A 134 -7.04 -6.25 -6.42
CA VAL A 134 -8.37 -5.65 -6.29
C VAL A 134 -8.58 -4.51 -7.28
N ALA A 135 -9.74 -4.50 -7.94
CA ALA A 135 -10.11 -3.39 -8.80
C ALA A 135 -10.42 -2.12 -8.00
N CYS A 136 -10.17 -0.95 -8.58
CA CYS A 136 -10.46 0.33 -7.95
C CYS A 136 -11.93 0.43 -7.51
N ALA A 137 -12.86 -0.03 -8.34
CA ALA A 137 -14.28 -0.05 -8.02
C ALA A 137 -14.59 -0.84 -6.74
N ASP A 138 -13.95 -2.01 -6.57
CA ASP A 138 -14.18 -2.90 -5.42
C ASP A 138 -13.60 -2.32 -4.12
N LEU A 139 -12.59 -1.45 -4.19
CA LEU A 139 -12.07 -0.72 -3.02
C LEU A 139 -13.09 0.25 -2.40
N ARG A 140 -14.21 0.53 -3.08
CA ARG A 140 -15.33 1.30 -2.49
C ARG A 140 -16.19 0.47 -1.55
N GLU A 141 -16.11 -0.86 -1.64
CA GLU A 141 -16.90 -1.75 -0.81
C GLU A 141 -16.40 -1.72 0.65
N PHE A 142 -17.32 -1.54 1.59
CA PHE A 142 -16.99 -1.42 3.03
C PHE A 142 -16.18 -2.63 3.53
N GLU A 143 -16.53 -3.83 3.10
CA GLU A 143 -15.82 -5.05 3.54
C GLU A 143 -14.37 -5.08 3.05
N VAL A 144 -14.10 -4.63 1.82
CA VAL A 144 -12.76 -4.55 1.25
C VAL A 144 -11.92 -3.51 1.99
N GLN A 145 -12.50 -2.33 2.27
CA GLN A 145 -11.86 -1.28 3.06
C GLN A 145 -11.53 -1.76 4.47
N ASP A 146 -12.46 -2.43 5.14
CA ASP A 146 -12.25 -2.99 6.48
C ASP A 146 -11.11 -4.03 6.48
N ARG A 147 -11.03 -4.90 5.45
CA ARG A 147 -9.93 -5.87 5.30
C ARG A 147 -8.58 -5.17 5.08
N LEU A 148 -8.54 -4.16 4.23
CA LEU A 148 -7.34 -3.36 3.98
C LEU A 148 -6.83 -2.69 5.26
N GLU A 149 -7.70 -2.00 5.98
CA GLU A 149 -7.35 -1.34 7.24
C GLU A 149 -6.93 -2.34 8.33
N LYS A 150 -7.62 -3.47 8.47
CA LYS A 150 -7.25 -4.51 9.42
C LYS A 150 -5.87 -5.09 9.13
N LEU A 151 -5.58 -5.36 7.87
CA LEU A 151 -4.27 -5.89 7.47
C LEU A 151 -3.17 -4.83 7.71
N TYR A 152 -3.40 -3.59 7.32
CA TYR A 152 -2.46 -2.49 7.57
C TYR A 152 -2.14 -2.35 9.07
N LYS A 153 -3.16 -2.31 9.92
CA LYS A 153 -3.01 -2.22 11.38
C LYS A 153 -2.29 -3.46 11.96
N CYS A 154 -2.56 -4.64 11.42
CA CYS A 154 -1.88 -5.88 11.82
C CYS A 154 -0.38 -5.83 11.53
N ILE A 155 0.02 -5.39 10.33
CA ILE A 155 1.43 -5.24 9.94
C ILE A 155 2.11 -4.19 10.82
N ALA A 156 1.48 -3.04 11.04
CA ALA A 156 2.01 -1.99 11.91
C ALA A 156 2.23 -2.48 13.35
N LYS A 157 1.25 -3.22 13.90
CA LYS A 157 1.32 -3.79 15.25
C LYS A 157 2.43 -4.84 15.38
N TYR A 158 2.65 -5.63 14.34
CA TYR A 158 3.69 -6.66 14.33
C TYR A 158 5.10 -6.04 14.36
N PHE A 159 5.35 -5.06 13.51
CA PHE A 159 6.68 -4.46 13.40
C PHE A 159 7.02 -3.45 14.51
N GLY A 160 6.03 -2.91 15.22
CA GLY A 160 6.27 -1.93 16.29
C GLY A 160 7.27 -2.41 17.35
N PRO A 161 7.03 -3.53 18.04
CA PRO A 161 7.94 -4.09 19.03
C PRO A 161 9.33 -4.45 18.46
N ILE A 162 9.39 -4.97 17.23
CA ILE A 162 10.66 -5.36 16.57
C ILE A 162 11.52 -4.13 16.31
N ARG A 163 10.91 -3.04 15.84
CA ARG A 163 11.59 -1.76 15.64
C ARG A 163 12.10 -1.18 16.97
N ASP A 164 11.27 -1.23 18.01
CA ASP A 164 11.61 -0.72 19.34
C ASP A 164 12.79 -1.50 19.94
N GLU A 165 12.82 -2.83 19.76
CA GLU A 165 13.94 -3.69 20.15
C GLU A 165 15.25 -3.26 19.47
N VAL A 166 15.23 -3.11 18.12
CA VAL A 166 16.40 -2.67 17.36
C VAL A 166 16.86 -1.27 17.78
N ALA A 167 15.92 -0.38 18.05
CA ALA A 167 16.23 0.98 18.52
C ALA A 167 16.74 1.03 19.97
N GLY A 168 16.63 -0.06 20.74
CA GLY A 168 16.96 -0.11 22.16
C GLY A 168 16.06 0.78 23.04
N ARG A 169 14.93 1.22 22.52
CA ARG A 169 13.95 2.08 23.22
C ARG A 169 12.60 2.03 22.52
N LYS A 170 11.54 2.36 23.28
CA LYS A 170 10.23 2.59 22.69
C LYS A 170 10.26 3.83 21.77
N VAL A 171 9.88 3.64 20.50
CA VAL A 171 9.80 4.72 19.50
C VAL A 171 8.38 5.28 19.50
N ALA A 172 8.24 6.58 19.73
CA ALA A 172 6.92 7.23 19.85
C ALA A 172 6.13 7.26 18.54
N SER A 173 6.84 7.33 17.38
CA SER A 173 6.18 7.31 16.07
C SER A 173 5.65 5.92 15.70
N SER A 174 4.66 5.85 14.83
CA SER A 174 4.21 4.59 14.21
C SER A 174 5.30 3.96 13.33
N VAL A 175 5.14 2.69 12.98
CA VAL A 175 5.93 2.06 11.91
C VAL A 175 5.69 2.83 10.61
N SER A 176 6.75 3.02 9.82
CA SER A 176 6.68 3.80 8.58
C SER A 176 5.56 3.30 7.64
N PRO A 177 4.63 4.16 7.24
CA PRO A 177 3.63 3.81 6.22
C PRO A 177 4.27 3.30 4.92
N VAL A 178 5.44 3.80 4.56
CA VAL A 178 6.19 3.37 3.36
C VAL A 178 6.51 1.87 3.40
N LEU A 179 6.95 1.34 4.56
CA LEU A 179 7.20 -0.09 4.69
C LEU A 179 5.92 -0.90 4.49
N ILE A 180 4.84 -0.48 5.15
CA ILE A 180 3.57 -1.23 5.12
C ILE A 180 2.98 -1.21 3.71
N THR A 181 2.94 -0.04 3.06
CA THR A 181 2.38 0.09 1.71
C THR A 181 3.24 -0.63 0.67
N LYS A 182 4.57 -0.68 0.83
CA LYS A 182 5.44 -1.53 -0.02
C LYS A 182 5.15 -3.01 0.17
N ILE A 183 4.92 -3.48 1.39
CA ILE A 183 4.51 -4.87 1.61
C ILE A 183 3.18 -5.15 0.89
N LEU A 184 2.18 -4.30 1.06
CA LEU A 184 0.86 -4.44 0.41
C LEU A 184 0.97 -4.39 -1.12
N MET A 185 1.78 -3.47 -1.67
CA MET A 185 2.02 -3.38 -3.12
C MET A 185 2.74 -4.63 -3.65
N GLY A 186 3.78 -5.11 -2.96
CA GLY A 186 4.57 -6.25 -3.42
C GLY A 186 3.84 -7.59 -3.36
N THR A 187 2.87 -7.74 -2.44
CA THR A 187 2.21 -9.02 -2.16
C THR A 187 0.78 -9.09 -2.68
N LEU A 188 0.07 -7.97 -2.71
CA LEU A 188 -1.35 -7.87 -3.04
C LEU A 188 -1.64 -6.94 -4.21
N GLY A 189 -0.77 -5.96 -4.49
CA GLY A 189 -1.00 -4.96 -5.52
C GLY A 189 -2.20 -4.03 -5.26
N CYS A 190 -2.66 -3.94 -4.00
CA CYS A 190 -3.93 -3.30 -3.64
C CYS A 190 -3.83 -1.81 -3.32
N VAL A 191 -2.63 -1.28 -3.06
CA VAL A 191 -2.36 0.15 -2.83
C VAL A 191 -0.98 0.51 -3.35
N PRO A 192 -0.75 1.75 -3.83
CA PRO A 192 0.59 2.20 -4.21
C PRO A 192 1.57 2.18 -3.03
N ALA A 193 2.86 2.12 -3.33
CA ALA A 193 3.90 2.31 -2.34
C ALA A 193 4.05 3.82 -2.06
N TYR A 194 3.62 4.28 -0.89
CA TYR A 194 3.67 5.70 -0.52
C TYR A 194 5.09 6.14 -0.15
N ASP A 195 6.07 5.85 -1.04
CA ASP A 195 7.43 6.35 -0.86
C ASP A 195 7.59 7.79 -1.39
N ARG A 196 8.78 8.36 -1.20
CA ARG A 196 9.04 9.75 -1.52
C ARG A 196 8.65 10.11 -2.95
N PHE A 197 9.06 9.31 -3.94
CA PHE A 197 8.80 9.65 -5.34
C PHE A 197 7.31 9.54 -5.68
N PHE A 198 6.62 8.53 -5.18
CA PHE A 198 5.16 8.47 -5.33
C PHE A 198 4.47 9.68 -4.70
N GLN A 199 4.89 10.07 -3.49
CA GLN A 199 4.36 11.24 -2.78
C GLN A 199 4.59 12.54 -3.56
N ASP A 200 5.78 12.72 -4.11
CA ASP A 200 6.13 13.89 -4.93
C ASP A 200 5.28 13.91 -6.21
N GLY A 201 5.17 12.78 -6.92
CA GLY A 201 4.37 12.69 -8.15
C GLY A 201 2.87 12.95 -7.95
N VAL A 202 2.24 12.43 -6.89
CA VAL A 202 0.82 12.74 -6.63
C VAL A 202 0.60 14.18 -6.20
N ALA A 203 1.61 14.83 -5.60
CA ALA A 203 1.54 16.23 -5.21
C ALA A 203 1.57 17.16 -6.41
N THR A 204 2.31 16.84 -7.47
CA THR A 204 2.42 17.64 -8.70
C THR A 204 1.05 17.92 -9.30
N TYR A 205 0.22 16.89 -9.42
CA TYR A 205 -1.14 17.01 -9.95
C TYR A 205 -2.22 17.06 -8.87
N LYS A 206 -1.86 17.02 -7.60
CA LYS A 206 -2.78 17.08 -6.45
C LYS A 206 -3.89 16.02 -6.50
N VAL A 207 -3.62 14.87 -7.08
CA VAL A 207 -4.61 13.78 -7.23
C VAL A 207 -5.03 13.24 -5.88
N THR A 208 -4.08 13.12 -4.95
CA THR A 208 -4.35 12.71 -3.57
C THR A 208 -3.38 13.37 -2.59
N THR A 209 -3.54 13.04 -1.30
CA THR A 209 -2.58 13.49 -0.27
C THR A 209 -1.32 12.64 -0.30
N GLN A 210 -0.19 13.23 0.09
CA GLN A 210 1.11 12.54 0.18
C GLN A 210 1.16 11.50 1.31
N GLU A 211 0.30 11.65 2.32
CA GLU A 211 0.24 10.72 3.45
C GLU A 211 -0.74 9.57 3.16
N TYR A 212 -0.32 8.34 3.49
CA TYR A 212 -1.20 7.18 3.40
C TYR A 212 -2.36 7.30 4.37
N SER A 213 -3.55 7.19 3.84
CA SER A 213 -4.81 7.02 4.57
C SER A 213 -5.82 6.31 3.65
N LEU A 214 -6.88 5.74 4.22
CA LEU A 214 -7.96 5.19 3.40
C LEU A 214 -8.56 6.25 2.49
N GLU A 215 -8.72 7.49 2.98
CA GLU A 215 -9.20 8.61 2.18
C GLU A 215 -8.28 8.90 1.00
N SER A 216 -6.94 8.88 1.20
CA SER A 216 -6.00 9.09 0.10
C SER A 216 -6.07 7.99 -0.95
N VAL A 217 -6.28 6.74 -0.56
CA VAL A 217 -6.50 5.62 -1.48
C VAL A 217 -7.80 5.78 -2.25
N LEU A 218 -8.89 6.19 -1.60
CA LEU A 218 -10.18 6.42 -2.26
C LEU A 218 -10.15 7.58 -3.26
N ARG A 219 -9.33 8.60 -3.05
CA ARG A 219 -9.10 9.64 -4.06
C ARG A 219 -8.37 9.10 -5.29
N LEU A 220 -7.43 8.18 -5.12
CA LEU A 220 -6.80 7.47 -6.25
C LEU A 220 -7.82 6.59 -6.99
N VAL A 221 -8.74 5.96 -6.26
CA VAL A 221 -9.87 5.23 -6.86
C VAL A 221 -10.76 6.16 -7.68
N ASP A 222 -11.12 7.33 -7.13
CA ASP A 222 -11.92 8.33 -7.83
C ASP A 222 -11.24 8.76 -9.13
N PHE A 223 -9.95 9.07 -9.06
CA PHE A 223 -9.14 9.43 -10.22
C PHE A 223 -9.09 8.31 -11.27
N TYR A 224 -8.88 7.06 -10.84
CA TYR A 224 -8.84 5.91 -11.76
C TYR A 224 -10.17 5.71 -12.46
N GLU A 225 -11.28 5.72 -11.73
CA GLU A 225 -12.63 5.51 -12.26
C GLU A 225 -13.06 6.64 -13.20
N GLU A 226 -12.68 7.88 -12.93
CA GLU A 226 -12.95 9.01 -13.81
C GLU A 226 -12.25 8.88 -15.17
N HIS A 227 -11.07 8.24 -15.20
CA HIS A 227 -10.25 8.05 -16.40
C HIS A 227 -10.12 6.57 -16.82
N ASN A 228 -11.06 5.73 -16.39
CA ASN A 228 -11.00 4.27 -16.50
C ASN A 228 -10.64 3.77 -17.90
N ASP A 229 -11.32 4.24 -18.94
CA ASP A 229 -11.12 3.74 -20.31
C ASP A 229 -9.66 3.92 -20.77
N ARG A 230 -9.08 5.07 -20.51
CA ARG A 230 -7.71 5.39 -20.90
C ARG A 230 -6.68 4.64 -20.07
N LEU A 231 -6.88 4.56 -18.76
CA LEU A 231 -5.99 3.85 -17.84
C LEU A 231 -6.02 2.34 -18.08
N GLU A 232 -7.19 1.77 -18.35
CA GLU A 232 -7.32 0.36 -18.70
C GLU A 232 -6.67 0.03 -20.05
N GLU A 233 -6.84 0.89 -21.07
CA GLU A 233 -6.13 0.72 -22.35
C GLU A 233 -4.60 0.69 -22.15
N ALA A 234 -4.05 1.66 -21.39
CA ALA A 234 -2.63 1.71 -21.07
C ALA A 234 -2.19 0.47 -20.25
N ARG A 235 -2.94 0.10 -19.21
CA ARG A 235 -2.65 -1.07 -18.36
C ARG A 235 -2.67 -2.38 -19.14
N CYS A 236 -3.63 -2.56 -20.05
CA CYS A 236 -3.69 -3.73 -20.91
C CYS A 236 -2.53 -3.82 -21.89
N GLY A 237 -1.91 -2.70 -22.29
CA GLY A 237 -0.68 -2.66 -23.06
C GLY A 237 0.58 -3.04 -22.28
N MET A 238 0.55 -2.91 -20.95
CA MET A 238 1.69 -3.14 -20.07
C MET A 238 1.58 -4.53 -19.38
N GLN A 239 1.59 -5.58 -20.16
CA GLN A 239 1.49 -6.96 -19.65
C GLN A 239 2.80 -7.72 -19.90
N THR A 240 3.07 -8.68 -19.04
CA THR A 240 4.05 -9.74 -19.32
C THR A 240 3.30 -11.01 -19.69
N ASP A 241 3.98 -12.02 -20.24
CA ASP A 241 3.37 -13.24 -20.77
C ASP A 241 2.38 -13.91 -19.80
N ASP A 242 2.59 -13.76 -18.50
CA ASP A 242 1.80 -14.43 -17.46
C ASP A 242 1.30 -13.50 -16.35
N LEU A 243 1.54 -12.18 -16.45
CA LEU A 243 1.22 -11.23 -15.39
C LEU A 243 0.48 -10.00 -15.92
N THR A 244 -0.75 -9.80 -15.44
CA THR A 244 -1.49 -8.56 -15.62
C THR A 244 -1.22 -7.64 -14.44
N TYR A 245 -0.81 -6.40 -14.69
CA TYR A 245 -0.55 -5.45 -13.63
C TYR A 245 -1.86 -5.00 -12.96
N PRO A 246 -1.93 -4.95 -11.62
CA PRO A 246 -3.06 -4.36 -10.92
C PRO A 246 -3.26 -2.87 -11.27
N GLN A 247 -4.48 -2.39 -11.15
CA GLN A 247 -4.81 -0.98 -11.39
C GLN A 247 -3.99 -0.04 -10.50
N MET A 248 -3.84 -0.36 -9.21
CA MET A 248 -3.01 0.40 -8.29
C MET A 248 -1.51 0.34 -8.63
N LYS A 249 -1.05 -0.71 -9.34
CA LYS A 249 0.33 -0.77 -9.82
C LYS A 249 0.57 0.17 -10.99
N LEU A 250 -0.40 0.38 -11.88
CA LEU A 250 -0.30 1.39 -12.92
C LEU A 250 -0.13 2.79 -12.33
N LEU A 251 -0.96 3.14 -11.33
CA LEU A 251 -0.85 4.42 -10.62
C LEU A 251 0.48 4.56 -9.89
N ASP A 252 0.95 3.48 -9.24
CA ASP A 252 2.24 3.43 -8.56
C ASP A 252 3.40 3.74 -9.51
N MET A 253 3.43 3.10 -10.68
CA MET A 253 4.49 3.31 -11.68
C MET A 253 4.49 4.74 -12.23
N GLY A 254 3.32 5.23 -12.62
CA GLY A 254 3.19 6.55 -13.24
C GLY A 254 3.56 7.67 -12.26
N PHE A 255 2.95 7.72 -11.09
CA PHE A 255 3.26 8.76 -10.11
C PHE A 255 4.68 8.63 -9.54
N TRP A 256 5.19 7.40 -9.38
CA TRP A 256 6.57 7.21 -8.97
C TRP A 256 7.56 7.78 -10.01
N GLN A 257 7.31 7.55 -11.29
CA GLN A 257 8.18 8.03 -12.38
C GLN A 257 8.14 9.56 -12.47
N ILE A 258 6.95 10.17 -12.40
CA ILE A 258 6.79 11.63 -12.36
C ILE A 258 7.63 12.23 -11.22
N GLY A 259 7.47 11.74 -10.00
CA GLY A 259 8.22 12.27 -8.86
C GLY A 259 9.72 11.96 -8.90
N PHE A 260 10.13 10.90 -9.61
CA PHE A 260 11.54 10.59 -9.83
C PHE A 260 12.20 11.56 -10.81
N GLU A 261 11.50 11.95 -11.87
CA GLU A 261 12.01 12.88 -12.89
C GLU A 261 12.09 14.33 -12.38
N GLU A 262 11.25 14.70 -11.43
CA GLU A 262 11.26 16.03 -10.80
C GLU A 262 12.30 16.18 -9.67
N SER A 263 12.99 15.11 -9.26
CA SER A 263 13.91 15.08 -8.11
C SER A 263 15.38 15.14 -8.55
#